data_4ce317494196d6712a9518c9caa86495
#
_entry.id   4ce317494196d6712a9518c9caa86495
#
_cell.length_a   1.000
_cell.length_b   1.000
_cell.length_c   1.000
_cell.angle_alpha   90.00
_cell.angle_beta   90.00
_cell.angle_gamma   90.00
#
_symmetry.space_group_name_H-M   'P 1'
#
loop_
_entity.id
_entity.type
_entity.pdbx_description
1 polymer ?
#
loop_
_entity_poly.entity_id
_entity_poly.type
_entity_poly.pdbx_seq_one_letter_code
_entity_poly.pdbx_strand_id
1 'polypeptide(L)'
;MRNTPDLISICIPTYNGENYILEALNSIKNQSYKNIEVIISDDNSNDKTLEICEKFKSEVDFPVYIYNHLPNGIGSNWNNCILKSKGDYIQFLFQDDLLALDCLEKKISFIQKYNLVCTFSKREIIDENSQIIKSGSWYERFGDLQINTITLRDNEYILEKKHLKRLKSHFITDNIFGEPGTFLYKKNLFKEIGFFNENYKQILDAEYSYRILNKYPIGLIKEKLYYFRVHKSQASVKNLNDPKVETEYKTFEKYLYK
;
A
#
# COMPACT_ATOMS: atom_id res chain seq x y z
N MET A 1 27.78 -11.69 5.67
CA MET A 1 26.34 -11.85 5.33
C MET A 1 25.58 -11.86 6.66
N ARG A 2 24.50 -11.09 6.80
CA ARG A 2 23.67 -11.16 8.02
C ARG A 2 23.04 -12.55 8.06
N ASN A 3 23.22 -13.30 9.16
CA ASN A 3 22.63 -14.63 9.34
C ASN A 3 21.14 -14.60 9.75
N THR A 4 20.57 -13.42 9.90
CA THR A 4 19.15 -13.23 10.25
C THR A 4 18.38 -12.77 9.03
N PRO A 5 17.15 -13.30 8.80
CA PRO A 5 16.27 -12.81 7.75
C PRO A 5 16.03 -11.29 7.89
N ASP A 6 15.80 -10.60 6.78
CA ASP A 6 15.48 -9.17 6.79
C ASP A 6 14.16 -8.92 7.54
N LEU A 7 14.10 -7.89 8.38
CA LEU A 7 12.90 -7.54 9.13
C LEU A 7 11.94 -6.74 8.23
N ILE A 8 10.66 -7.14 8.20
CA ILE A 8 9.59 -6.40 7.51
C ILE A 8 8.72 -5.70 8.56
N SER A 9 8.61 -4.37 8.48
CA SER A 9 7.63 -3.60 9.23
C SER A 9 6.32 -3.52 8.46
N ILE A 10 5.24 -4.07 9.02
CA ILE A 10 3.89 -3.94 8.47
C ILE A 10 3.27 -2.69 9.09
N CYS A 11 3.04 -1.68 8.26
CA CYS A 11 2.54 -0.36 8.61
C CYS A 11 1.02 -0.29 8.43
N ILE A 12 0.29 -0.04 9.51
CA ILE A 12 -1.18 0.03 9.53
C ILE A 12 -1.60 1.42 10.03
N PRO A 13 -1.84 2.38 9.13
CA PRO A 13 -2.49 3.62 9.48
C PRO A 13 -3.98 3.36 9.75
N THR A 14 -4.48 3.79 10.92
CA THR A 14 -5.86 3.56 11.35
C THR A 14 -6.59 4.85 11.68
N TYR A 15 -7.90 4.85 11.40
CA TYR A 15 -8.87 5.85 11.87
C TYR A 15 -10.29 5.28 11.77
N ASN A 16 -10.94 5.03 12.92
CA ASN A 16 -12.29 4.51 13.00
C ASN A 16 -12.51 3.26 12.12
N GLY A 17 -11.68 2.24 12.33
CA GLY A 17 -11.63 1.03 11.52
C GLY A 17 -12.21 -0.22 12.17
N GLU A 18 -13.01 -0.10 13.24
CA GLU A 18 -13.51 -1.23 14.03
C GLU A 18 -14.18 -2.35 13.22
N ASN A 19 -14.77 -2.00 12.06
CA ASN A 19 -15.52 -2.95 11.25
C ASN A 19 -14.63 -3.98 10.53
N TYR A 20 -13.37 -3.63 10.20
CA TYR A 20 -12.52 -4.44 9.33
C TYR A 20 -11.14 -4.73 9.91
N ILE A 21 -10.66 -3.92 10.88
CA ILE A 21 -9.29 -4.00 11.39
C ILE A 21 -8.93 -5.40 11.91
N LEU A 22 -9.86 -6.14 12.49
CA LEU A 22 -9.61 -7.49 12.97
C LEU A 22 -9.26 -8.45 11.84
N GLU A 23 -9.94 -8.36 10.69
CA GLU A 23 -9.62 -9.19 9.53
C GLU A 23 -8.24 -8.83 8.95
N ALA A 24 -7.93 -7.54 8.86
CA ALA A 24 -6.61 -7.07 8.44
C ALA A 24 -5.50 -7.64 9.33
N LEU A 25 -5.63 -7.54 10.64
CA LEU A 25 -4.69 -8.06 11.62
C LEU A 25 -4.54 -9.60 11.53
N ASN A 26 -5.64 -10.34 11.35
CA ASN A 26 -5.60 -11.79 11.16
C ASN A 26 -4.86 -12.19 9.88
N SER A 27 -4.93 -11.39 8.82
CA SER A 27 -4.17 -11.64 7.59
C SER A 27 -2.65 -11.55 7.80
N ILE A 28 -2.20 -10.73 8.79
CA ILE A 28 -0.79 -10.66 9.20
C ILE A 28 -0.39 -11.89 10.01
N LYS A 29 -1.20 -12.29 10.98
CA LYS A 29 -0.94 -13.47 11.83
C LYS A 29 -0.68 -14.72 11.00
N ASN A 30 -1.35 -14.82 9.86
CA ASN A 30 -1.28 -15.97 8.97
C ASN A 30 -0.14 -15.91 7.94
N GLN A 31 0.66 -14.83 7.84
CA GLN A 31 1.74 -14.74 6.85
C GLN A 31 2.74 -15.89 6.98
N SER A 32 3.22 -16.39 5.83
CA SER A 32 4.29 -17.41 5.77
C SER A 32 5.63 -16.84 6.25
N TYR A 33 5.94 -15.61 5.92
CA TYR A 33 7.15 -14.91 6.38
C TYR A 33 6.99 -14.43 7.83
N LYS A 34 7.90 -14.85 8.74
CA LYS A 34 7.74 -14.68 10.19
C LYS A 34 8.58 -13.56 10.81
N ASN A 35 9.65 -13.08 10.15
CA ASN A 35 10.46 -12.00 10.71
C ASN A 35 9.83 -10.63 10.45
N ILE A 36 8.79 -10.32 11.22
CA ILE A 36 7.95 -9.14 11.07
C ILE A 36 7.82 -8.36 12.37
N GLU A 37 7.54 -7.08 12.25
CA GLU A 37 6.94 -6.25 13.29
C GLU A 37 5.71 -5.54 12.73
N VAL A 38 4.78 -5.17 13.58
CA VAL A 38 3.57 -4.41 13.20
C VAL A 38 3.62 -3.03 13.83
N ILE A 39 3.42 -2.00 13.00
CA ILE A 39 3.37 -0.60 13.41
C ILE A 39 1.96 -0.08 13.12
N ILE A 40 1.17 0.11 14.17
CA ILE A 40 -0.15 0.72 14.08
C ILE A 40 -0.01 2.20 14.45
N SER A 41 -0.45 3.07 13.56
CA SER A 41 -0.49 4.51 13.78
C SER A 41 -1.94 4.99 13.70
N ASP A 42 -2.50 5.35 14.85
CA ASP A 42 -3.92 5.67 14.99
C ASP A 42 -4.16 7.17 15.02
N ASP A 43 -4.98 7.67 14.10
CA ASP A 43 -5.37 9.07 13.95
C ASP A 43 -6.50 9.45 14.92
N ASN A 44 -6.34 9.06 16.21
CA ASN A 44 -7.29 9.37 17.29
C ASN A 44 -8.68 8.79 17.05
N SER A 45 -8.76 7.47 16.81
CA SER A 45 -10.03 6.73 16.71
C SER A 45 -10.88 6.87 17.96
N ASN A 46 -12.19 6.96 17.78
CA ASN A 46 -13.16 7.05 18.86
C ASN A 46 -14.15 5.88 18.92
N ASP A 47 -13.88 4.84 18.09
CA ASP A 47 -14.59 3.55 18.06
C ASP A 47 -13.74 2.45 18.73
N LYS A 48 -14.04 1.18 18.50
CA LYS A 48 -13.31 0.05 19.10
C LYS A 48 -11.98 -0.30 18.43
N THR A 49 -11.50 0.51 17.48
CA THR A 49 -10.26 0.22 16.72
C THR A 49 -9.09 -0.09 17.65
N LEU A 50 -8.80 0.81 18.60
CA LEU A 50 -7.67 0.63 19.52
C LEU A 50 -7.85 -0.57 20.47
N GLU A 51 -9.06 -0.83 20.95
CA GLU A 51 -9.36 -2.01 21.78
C GLU A 51 -9.02 -3.31 21.04
N ILE A 52 -9.43 -3.41 19.75
CA ILE A 52 -9.15 -4.55 18.89
C ILE A 52 -7.63 -4.70 18.66
N CYS A 53 -6.93 -3.62 18.42
CA CYS A 53 -5.48 -3.62 18.21
C CYS A 53 -4.71 -4.06 19.46
N GLU A 54 -5.08 -3.59 20.66
CA GLU A 54 -4.42 -4.00 21.91
C GLU A 54 -4.70 -5.47 22.23
N LYS A 55 -5.91 -5.95 21.97
CA LYS A 55 -6.24 -7.37 22.10
C LYS A 55 -5.36 -8.22 21.17
N PHE A 56 -5.29 -7.88 19.87
CA PHE A 56 -4.45 -8.57 18.90
C PHE A 56 -2.99 -8.62 19.35
N LYS A 57 -2.44 -7.50 19.84
CA LYS A 57 -1.07 -7.42 20.34
C LYS A 57 -0.80 -8.43 21.46
N SER A 58 -1.80 -8.74 22.30
CA SER A 58 -1.66 -9.73 23.37
C SER A 58 -1.75 -11.19 22.89
N GLU A 59 -2.16 -11.43 21.63
CA GLU A 59 -2.43 -12.76 21.06
C GLU A 59 -1.34 -13.23 20.07
N VAL A 60 -0.28 -12.44 19.83
CA VAL A 60 0.75 -12.74 18.85
C VAL A 60 2.16 -12.71 19.45
N ASP A 61 3.09 -13.49 18.88
CA ASP A 61 4.46 -13.64 19.38
C ASP A 61 5.44 -12.64 18.74
N PHE A 62 5.05 -11.94 17.68
CA PHE A 62 5.88 -10.91 17.04
C PHE A 62 5.60 -9.53 17.62
N PRO A 63 6.56 -8.58 17.52
CA PRO A 63 6.39 -7.24 18.07
C PRO A 63 5.24 -6.46 17.41
N VAL A 64 4.35 -5.87 18.22
CA VAL A 64 3.29 -4.95 17.81
C VAL A 64 3.43 -3.66 18.58
N TYR A 65 3.56 -2.55 17.87
CA TYR A 65 3.66 -1.21 18.42
C TYR A 65 2.47 -0.37 17.99
N ILE A 66 1.77 0.24 18.96
CA ILE A 66 0.60 1.09 18.73
C ILE A 66 0.98 2.50 19.13
N TYR A 67 0.79 3.45 18.21
CA TYR A 67 1.09 4.86 18.40
C TYR A 67 -0.15 5.70 18.15
N ASN A 68 -0.49 6.58 19.08
CA ASN A 68 -1.46 7.63 18.82
C ASN A 68 -0.81 8.71 17.96
N HIS A 69 -1.48 9.11 16.91
CA HIS A 69 -1.08 10.17 16.01
C HIS A 69 -2.11 11.28 15.99
N LEU A 70 -1.67 12.53 15.93
CA LEU A 70 -2.59 13.66 15.77
C LEU A 70 -3.02 13.74 14.30
N PRO A 71 -4.34 13.71 14.02
CA PRO A 71 -4.82 13.76 12.64
C PRO A 71 -4.29 14.98 11.88
N ASN A 72 -3.54 14.72 10.80
CA ASN A 72 -3.00 15.75 9.92
C ASN A 72 -3.05 15.29 8.45
N GLY A 73 -4.06 14.50 8.10
CA GLY A 73 -4.24 13.93 6.77
C GLY A 73 -3.58 12.56 6.58
N ILE A 74 -4.04 11.87 5.55
CA ILE A 74 -3.67 10.48 5.24
C ILE A 74 -2.14 10.32 5.11
N GLY A 75 -1.47 11.19 4.37
CA GLY A 75 -0.03 11.13 4.15
C GLY A 75 0.79 11.27 5.42
N SER A 76 0.34 12.10 6.37
CA SER A 76 1.00 12.27 7.66
C SER A 76 0.97 10.98 8.49
N ASN A 77 -0.18 10.30 8.53
CA ASN A 77 -0.31 9.03 9.24
C ASN A 77 0.54 7.91 8.58
N TRP A 78 0.56 7.84 7.24
CA TRP A 78 1.43 6.90 6.52
C TRP A 78 2.91 7.15 6.84
N ASN A 79 3.33 8.41 6.80
CA ASN A 79 4.70 8.80 7.11
C ASN A 79 5.06 8.51 8.56
N ASN A 80 4.14 8.70 9.51
CA ASN A 80 4.36 8.34 10.90
C ASN A 80 4.64 6.84 11.07
N CYS A 81 3.88 5.97 10.39
CA CYS A 81 4.17 4.52 10.38
C CYS A 81 5.61 4.23 9.93
N ILE A 82 6.06 4.85 8.82
CA ILE A 82 7.43 4.67 8.30
C ILE A 82 8.47 5.13 9.31
N LEU A 83 8.26 6.28 9.93
CA LEU A 83 9.18 6.85 10.93
C LEU A 83 9.33 5.97 12.17
N LYS A 84 8.23 5.33 12.60
CA LYS A 84 8.21 4.43 13.76
C LYS A 84 8.74 3.03 13.47
N SER A 85 8.81 2.62 12.20
CA SER A 85 9.29 1.30 11.79
C SER A 85 10.78 1.09 12.06
N LYS A 86 11.20 -0.16 12.29
CA LYS A 86 12.59 -0.56 12.47
C LYS A 86 13.09 -1.52 11.39
N GLY A 87 12.16 -2.11 10.61
CA GLY A 87 12.46 -3.09 9.58
C GLY A 87 13.33 -2.58 8.45
N ASP A 88 13.94 -3.50 7.74
CA ASP A 88 14.68 -3.24 6.50
C ASP A 88 13.73 -2.95 5.33
N TYR A 89 12.48 -3.45 5.45
CA TYR A 89 11.41 -3.28 4.47
C TYR A 89 10.14 -2.75 5.12
N ILE A 90 9.33 -2.06 4.31
CA ILE A 90 8.01 -1.50 4.67
C ILE A 90 6.95 -2.14 3.78
N GLN A 91 5.95 -2.77 4.40
CA GLN A 91 4.69 -3.20 3.79
C GLN A 91 3.54 -2.41 4.42
N PHE A 92 2.78 -1.69 3.62
CA PHE A 92 1.52 -1.13 4.11
C PHE A 92 0.41 -2.19 4.09
N LEU A 93 -0.42 -2.14 5.10
CA LEU A 93 -1.72 -2.81 5.12
C LEU A 93 -2.74 -1.80 5.64
N PHE A 94 -3.70 -1.42 4.81
CA PHE A 94 -4.76 -0.54 5.28
C PHE A 94 -5.75 -1.32 6.13
N GLN A 95 -6.40 -0.62 7.06
CA GLN A 95 -7.26 -1.20 8.11
C GLN A 95 -8.44 -2.02 7.58
N ASP A 96 -8.81 -1.84 6.32
CA ASP A 96 -9.95 -2.43 5.63
C ASP A 96 -9.57 -3.49 4.59
N ASP A 97 -8.26 -3.70 4.35
CA ASP A 97 -7.71 -4.59 3.34
C ASP A 97 -7.07 -5.85 3.94
N LEU A 98 -6.65 -6.82 3.09
CA LEU A 98 -6.01 -8.05 3.56
C LEU A 98 -4.76 -8.37 2.74
N LEU A 99 -3.82 -9.10 3.36
CA LEU A 99 -2.67 -9.71 2.66
C LEU A 99 -2.96 -11.18 2.32
N ALA A 100 -2.56 -11.63 1.13
CA ALA A 100 -2.50 -13.06 0.83
C ALA A 100 -1.47 -13.76 1.73
N LEU A 101 -1.67 -15.07 2.00
CA LEU A 101 -0.87 -15.86 2.93
C LEU A 101 0.65 -15.77 2.70
N ASP A 102 1.07 -15.72 1.45
CA ASP A 102 2.46 -15.73 1.00
C ASP A 102 2.94 -14.37 0.44
N CYS A 103 2.19 -13.31 0.72
CA CYS A 103 2.42 -11.97 0.19
C CYS A 103 3.84 -11.47 0.49
N LEU A 104 4.24 -11.49 1.76
CA LEU A 104 5.53 -10.96 2.19
C LEU A 104 6.69 -11.78 1.65
N GLU A 105 6.58 -13.11 1.70
CA GLU A 105 7.61 -14.03 1.23
C GLU A 105 7.88 -13.88 -0.27
N LYS A 106 6.82 -13.82 -1.09
CA LYS A 106 6.95 -13.63 -2.54
C LYS A 106 7.53 -12.29 -2.89
N LYS A 107 7.08 -11.23 -2.23
CA LYS A 107 7.57 -9.87 -2.51
C LYS A 107 9.05 -9.70 -2.13
N ILE A 108 9.47 -10.19 -0.94
CA ILE A 108 10.87 -10.06 -0.52
C ILE A 108 11.79 -10.90 -1.42
N SER A 109 11.39 -12.14 -1.75
CA SER A 109 12.13 -13.01 -2.67
C SER A 109 12.33 -12.36 -4.04
N PHE A 110 11.28 -11.69 -4.55
CA PHE A 110 11.37 -10.96 -5.83
C PHE A 110 12.35 -9.79 -5.76
N ILE A 111 12.28 -8.97 -4.71
CA ILE A 111 13.21 -7.84 -4.50
C ILE A 111 14.66 -8.34 -4.43
N GLN A 112 14.91 -9.43 -3.71
CA GLN A 112 16.24 -10.01 -3.56
C GLN A 112 16.75 -10.59 -4.89
N LYS A 113 15.91 -11.35 -5.60
CA LYS A 113 16.23 -11.98 -6.90
C LYS A 113 16.69 -10.96 -7.94
N TYR A 114 16.05 -9.82 -8.01
CA TYR A 114 16.33 -8.79 -9.02
C TYR A 114 17.07 -7.55 -8.47
N ASN A 115 17.46 -7.58 -7.20
CA ASN A 115 18.11 -6.47 -6.49
C ASN A 115 17.37 -5.14 -6.67
N LEU A 116 16.04 -5.14 -6.46
CA LEU A 116 15.18 -3.98 -6.58
C LEU A 116 15.09 -3.19 -5.28
N VAL A 117 14.61 -1.94 -5.38
CA VAL A 117 14.27 -1.11 -4.21
C VAL A 117 12.83 -1.31 -3.74
N CYS A 118 11.95 -1.77 -4.62
CA CYS A 118 10.57 -2.12 -4.32
C CYS A 118 9.97 -3.03 -5.37
N THR A 119 8.89 -3.68 -5.01
CA THR A 119 8.02 -4.43 -5.91
C THR A 119 6.57 -4.21 -5.53
N PHE A 120 5.65 -4.36 -6.48
CA PHE A 120 4.23 -4.40 -6.22
C PHE A 120 3.60 -5.64 -6.85
N SER A 121 2.42 -6.01 -6.37
CA SER A 121 1.64 -7.12 -6.89
C SER A 121 0.30 -6.62 -7.43
N LYS A 122 -0.36 -7.45 -8.23
CA LYS A 122 -1.77 -7.25 -8.49
C LYS A 122 -2.58 -7.40 -7.20
N ARG A 123 -3.81 -6.89 -7.24
CA ARG A 123 -4.78 -7.01 -6.15
C ARG A 123 -6.01 -7.80 -6.58
N GLU A 124 -6.67 -8.42 -5.64
CA GLU A 124 -8.02 -8.94 -5.75
C GLU A 124 -9.00 -7.94 -5.14
N ILE A 125 -10.18 -7.83 -5.68
CA ILE A 125 -11.22 -6.93 -5.14
C ILE A 125 -12.20 -7.75 -4.31
N ILE A 126 -12.46 -7.28 -3.08
CA ILE A 126 -13.43 -7.88 -2.17
C ILE A 126 -14.50 -6.86 -1.75
N ASP A 127 -15.68 -7.35 -1.41
CA ASP A 127 -16.76 -6.55 -0.85
C ASP A 127 -16.67 -6.39 0.67
N GLU A 128 -17.65 -5.76 1.27
CA GLU A 128 -17.78 -5.56 2.73
C GLU A 128 -17.85 -6.86 3.53
N ASN A 129 -18.17 -7.99 2.90
CA ASN A 129 -18.27 -9.32 3.50
C ASN A 129 -17.07 -10.21 3.13
N SER A 130 -15.97 -9.64 2.63
CA SER A 130 -14.77 -10.35 2.16
C SER A 130 -15.01 -11.31 0.98
N GLN A 131 -16.10 -11.13 0.22
CA GLN A 131 -16.38 -11.91 -0.97
C GLN A 131 -15.75 -11.28 -2.21
N ILE A 132 -15.15 -12.10 -3.06
CA ILE A 132 -14.49 -11.62 -4.29
C ILE A 132 -15.50 -11.03 -5.25
N ILE A 133 -15.25 -9.78 -5.68
CA ILE A 133 -16.03 -9.09 -6.73
C ILE A 133 -15.35 -9.31 -8.08
N LYS A 134 -16.13 -9.74 -9.10
CA LYS A 134 -15.63 -9.97 -10.48
C LYS A 134 -16.47 -9.27 -11.55
N SER A 135 -17.43 -8.44 -11.17
CA SER A 135 -18.33 -7.75 -12.08
C SER A 135 -18.86 -6.45 -11.48
N GLY A 136 -19.49 -5.63 -12.33
CA GLY A 136 -20.05 -4.34 -11.97
C GLY A 136 -19.17 -3.16 -12.43
N SER A 137 -19.80 -1.99 -12.61
CA SER A 137 -19.18 -0.81 -13.23
C SER A 137 -17.89 -0.37 -12.56
N TRP A 138 -17.81 -0.49 -11.22
CA TRP A 138 -16.58 -0.17 -10.47
C TRP A 138 -15.48 -1.19 -10.80
N TYR A 139 -15.79 -2.50 -10.77
CA TYR A 139 -14.83 -3.55 -11.08
C TYR A 139 -14.32 -3.49 -12.53
N GLU A 140 -15.20 -3.23 -13.50
CA GLU A 140 -14.82 -3.08 -14.90
C GLU A 140 -13.81 -1.97 -15.12
N ARG A 141 -13.89 -0.90 -14.32
CA ARG A 141 -12.97 0.23 -14.40
C ARG A 141 -11.67 0.03 -13.57
N PHE A 142 -11.77 -0.50 -12.37
CA PHE A 142 -10.68 -0.50 -11.40
C PHE A 142 -10.26 -1.90 -10.91
N GLY A 143 -10.90 -2.97 -11.37
CA GLY A 143 -10.65 -4.34 -10.91
C GLY A 143 -9.27 -4.86 -11.30
N ASP A 144 -8.80 -4.57 -12.52
CA ASP A 144 -7.43 -4.86 -12.97
C ASP A 144 -6.79 -3.61 -13.56
N LEU A 145 -6.05 -2.88 -12.73
CA LEU A 145 -5.41 -1.60 -13.10
C LEU A 145 -4.36 -1.75 -14.21
N GLN A 146 -3.83 -2.94 -14.44
CA GLN A 146 -2.73 -3.20 -15.37
C GLN A 146 -3.21 -3.70 -16.74
N ILE A 147 -4.47 -4.14 -16.87
CA ILE A 147 -4.96 -4.89 -18.04
C ILE A 147 -4.75 -4.17 -19.38
N ASN A 148 -4.96 -2.87 -19.41
CA ASN A 148 -4.87 -2.06 -20.64
C ASN A 148 -3.51 -1.36 -20.80
N THR A 149 -2.62 -1.47 -19.82
CA THR A 149 -1.41 -0.65 -19.75
C THR A 149 -0.14 -1.44 -19.89
N ILE A 150 -0.09 -2.64 -19.30
CA ILE A 150 1.08 -3.49 -19.24
C ILE A 150 0.72 -4.86 -19.80
N THR A 151 1.26 -5.20 -20.97
CA THR A 151 1.12 -6.56 -21.51
C THR A 151 2.09 -7.46 -20.77
N LEU A 152 1.58 -8.24 -19.82
CA LEU A 152 2.35 -9.20 -19.05
C LEU A 152 2.35 -10.55 -19.76
N ARG A 153 3.49 -10.91 -20.36
CA ARG A 153 3.72 -12.26 -20.90
C ARG A 153 4.12 -13.25 -19.80
N ASP A 154 4.94 -12.78 -18.88
CA ASP A 154 5.48 -13.56 -17.77
C ASP A 154 4.78 -13.19 -16.44
N ASN A 155 4.99 -14.02 -15.41
CA ASN A 155 4.46 -13.76 -14.07
C ASN A 155 5.20 -12.64 -13.33
N GLU A 156 6.37 -12.26 -13.83
CA GLU A 156 7.27 -11.27 -13.26
C GLU A 156 7.63 -10.23 -14.33
N TYR A 157 7.59 -8.95 -13.98
CA TYR A 157 7.93 -7.87 -14.90
C TYR A 157 8.69 -6.76 -14.16
N ILE A 158 9.62 -6.11 -14.85
CA ILE A 158 10.36 -4.97 -14.30
C ILE A 158 10.03 -3.73 -15.13
N LEU A 159 9.43 -2.76 -14.47
CA LEU A 159 9.20 -1.43 -15.01
C LEU A 159 10.44 -0.57 -14.80
N GLU A 160 10.87 0.12 -15.86
CA GLU A 160 12.03 0.99 -15.88
C GLU A 160 11.64 2.41 -16.32
N LYS A 161 12.49 3.38 -16.06
CA LYS A 161 12.28 4.79 -16.44
C LYS A 161 11.88 4.98 -17.92
N LYS A 162 12.40 4.14 -18.85
CA LYS A 162 12.02 4.19 -20.27
C LYS A 162 10.51 4.00 -20.52
N HIS A 163 9.80 3.34 -19.60
CA HIS A 163 8.35 3.13 -19.68
C HIS A 163 7.54 4.36 -19.27
N LEU A 164 8.14 5.33 -18.54
CA LEU A 164 7.45 6.52 -18.05
C LEU A 164 6.72 7.28 -19.16
N LYS A 165 7.33 7.45 -20.32
CA LYS A 165 6.71 8.20 -21.43
C LYS A 165 5.36 7.62 -21.84
N ARG A 166 5.22 6.29 -21.85
CA ARG A 166 3.98 5.57 -22.16
C ARG A 166 3.00 5.60 -20.98
N LEU A 167 3.52 5.59 -19.75
CA LEU A 167 2.72 5.46 -18.53
C LEU A 167 2.21 6.80 -17.98
N LYS A 168 2.72 7.95 -18.48
CA LYS A 168 2.40 9.27 -17.89
C LYS A 168 0.92 9.54 -17.74
N SER A 169 0.11 9.30 -18.77
CA SER A 169 -1.35 9.49 -18.69
C SER A 169 -2.00 8.57 -17.66
N HIS A 170 -1.52 7.35 -17.52
CA HIS A 170 -2.08 6.35 -16.60
C HIS A 170 -1.77 6.63 -15.12
N PHE A 171 -0.81 7.47 -14.78
CA PHE A 171 -0.61 7.93 -13.40
C PHE A 171 -1.77 8.80 -12.90
N ILE A 172 -2.42 9.51 -13.82
CA ILE A 172 -3.50 10.44 -13.48
C ILE A 172 -4.85 9.73 -13.54
N THR A 173 -5.05 8.86 -14.55
CA THR A 173 -6.37 8.30 -14.85
C THR A 173 -6.65 7.00 -14.10
N ASP A 174 -5.65 6.13 -13.96
CA ASP A 174 -5.86 4.73 -13.62
C ASP A 174 -5.05 4.24 -12.42
N ASN A 175 -4.05 5.01 -11.94
CA ASN A 175 -3.09 4.59 -10.91
C ASN A 175 -2.66 3.12 -11.06
N ILE A 176 -1.97 2.80 -12.15
CA ILE A 176 -1.58 1.43 -12.53
C ILE A 176 -0.81 0.63 -11.46
N PHE A 177 -0.27 1.31 -10.48
CA PHE A 177 0.47 0.69 -9.38
C PHE A 177 -0.44 0.25 -8.22
N GLY A 178 -1.66 0.81 -8.15
CA GLY A 178 -2.56 0.58 -7.03
C GLY A 178 -2.11 1.29 -5.75
N GLU A 179 -2.70 0.89 -4.66
CA GLU A 179 -2.47 1.42 -3.32
C GLU A 179 -1.08 1.04 -2.79
N PRO A 180 -0.49 1.82 -1.83
CA PRO A 180 0.77 1.44 -1.17
C PRO A 180 0.76 0.05 -0.53
N GLY A 181 -0.40 -0.49 -0.19
CA GLY A 181 -0.58 -1.86 0.30
C GLY A 181 -0.17 -2.93 -0.72
N THR A 182 -0.25 -2.65 -2.02
CA THR A 182 0.23 -3.58 -3.05
C THR A 182 1.74 -3.71 -3.08
N PHE A 183 2.49 -2.77 -2.48
CA PHE A 183 3.96 -2.71 -2.51
C PHE A 183 4.63 -3.35 -1.30
N LEU A 184 5.89 -3.77 -1.52
CA LEU A 184 6.93 -3.91 -0.52
C LEU A 184 8.09 -2.98 -0.90
N TYR A 185 8.50 -2.11 0.02
CA TYR A 185 9.56 -1.11 -0.19
C TYR A 185 10.78 -1.43 0.66
N LYS A 186 12.01 -1.29 0.13
CA LYS A 186 13.18 -1.11 0.99
C LYS A 186 13.04 0.18 1.79
N LYS A 187 13.18 0.14 3.11
CA LYS A 187 12.99 1.32 3.97
C LYS A 187 13.90 2.48 3.60
N ASN A 188 15.14 2.19 3.16
CA ASN A 188 16.08 3.23 2.76
C ASN A 188 15.58 4.11 1.59
N LEU A 189 14.66 3.58 0.77
CA LEU A 189 14.04 4.34 -0.32
C LEU A 189 13.42 5.65 0.16
N PHE A 190 12.76 5.65 1.33
CA PHE A 190 12.13 6.84 1.89
C PHE A 190 13.13 7.93 2.31
N LYS A 191 14.37 7.55 2.64
CA LYS A 191 15.45 8.52 2.88
C LYS A 191 15.99 9.12 1.57
N GLU A 192 15.99 8.35 0.49
CA GLU A 192 16.60 8.73 -0.78
C GLU A 192 15.71 9.57 -1.69
N ILE A 193 14.40 9.31 -1.69
CA ILE A 193 13.42 10.01 -2.54
C ILE A 193 12.40 10.83 -1.74
N GLY A 194 12.49 10.82 -0.41
CA GLY A 194 11.55 11.48 0.50
C GLY A 194 10.33 10.63 0.82
N PHE A 195 9.52 11.10 1.73
CA PHE A 195 8.27 10.50 2.19
C PHE A 195 7.10 10.81 1.24
N PHE A 196 5.91 10.28 1.55
CA PHE A 196 4.68 10.66 0.86
C PHE A 196 4.41 12.15 1.05
N ASN A 197 3.87 12.80 0.02
CA ASN A 197 3.57 14.24 0.08
C ASN A 197 2.29 14.48 0.89
N GLU A 198 2.42 15.05 2.08
CA GLU A 198 1.32 15.28 3.02
C GLU A 198 0.32 16.36 2.54
N ASN A 199 0.66 17.13 1.52
CA ASN A 199 -0.25 18.11 0.94
C ASN A 199 -1.32 17.47 0.03
N TYR A 200 -1.14 16.21 -0.36
CA TYR A 200 -2.09 15.46 -1.17
C TYR A 200 -3.02 14.59 -0.30
N LYS A 201 -4.25 14.43 -0.76
CA LYS A 201 -5.28 13.59 -0.12
C LYS A 201 -5.59 12.32 -0.92
N GLN A 202 -5.48 12.38 -2.24
CA GLN A 202 -5.92 11.30 -3.12
C GLN A 202 -4.81 10.70 -3.98
N ILE A 203 -3.87 11.51 -4.46
CA ILE A 203 -2.87 11.06 -5.45
C ILE A 203 -1.50 10.75 -4.87
N LEU A 204 -1.38 10.61 -3.55
CA LEU A 204 -0.10 10.39 -2.84
C LEU A 204 0.65 9.17 -3.37
N ASP A 205 -0.08 8.10 -3.61
CA ASP A 205 0.41 6.80 -4.08
C ASP A 205 0.92 6.87 -5.52
N ALA A 206 0.14 7.48 -6.42
CA ALA A 206 0.52 7.67 -7.81
C ALA A 206 1.74 8.60 -7.93
N GLU A 207 1.77 9.70 -7.19
CA GLU A 207 2.89 10.64 -7.14
C GLU A 207 4.16 9.96 -6.62
N TYR A 208 4.04 9.17 -5.53
CA TYR A 208 5.17 8.47 -4.95
C TYR A 208 5.73 7.41 -5.92
N SER A 209 4.86 6.63 -6.54
CA SER A 209 5.23 5.62 -7.54
C SER A 209 5.93 6.25 -8.74
N TYR A 210 5.49 7.44 -9.18
CA TYR A 210 6.16 8.20 -10.25
C TYR A 210 7.58 8.63 -9.82
N ARG A 211 7.76 9.14 -8.60
CA ARG A 211 9.10 9.50 -8.08
C ARG A 211 10.02 8.29 -8.06
N ILE A 212 9.51 7.13 -7.62
CA ILE A 212 10.29 5.89 -7.63
C ILE A 212 10.72 5.54 -9.07
N LEU A 213 9.76 5.40 -9.99
CA LEU A 213 10.04 4.93 -11.34
C LEU A 213 10.94 5.89 -12.14
N ASN A 214 10.92 7.17 -11.81
CA ASN A 214 11.83 8.16 -12.42
C ASN A 214 13.30 7.93 -12.03
N LYS A 215 13.56 7.26 -10.89
CA LYS A 215 14.91 7.05 -10.34
C LYS A 215 15.32 5.58 -10.31
N TYR A 216 14.39 4.68 -10.05
CA TYR A 216 14.65 3.25 -9.85
C TYR A 216 13.67 2.37 -10.63
N PRO A 217 14.09 1.16 -11.04
CA PRO A 217 13.16 0.17 -11.56
C PRO A 217 12.22 -0.32 -10.45
N ILE A 218 10.99 -0.67 -10.86
CA ILE A 218 9.95 -1.21 -9.98
C ILE A 218 9.57 -2.61 -10.47
N GLY A 219 9.54 -3.59 -9.57
CA GLY A 219 9.10 -4.94 -9.88
C GLY A 219 7.58 -5.07 -9.85
N LEU A 220 7.03 -5.89 -10.74
CA LEU A 220 5.62 -6.28 -10.76
C LEU A 220 5.49 -7.79 -10.68
N ILE A 221 4.77 -8.27 -9.68
CA ILE A 221 4.33 -9.66 -9.53
C ILE A 221 2.89 -9.76 -10.02
N LYS A 222 2.64 -10.63 -11.01
CA LYS A 222 1.31 -10.80 -11.62
C LYS A 222 0.29 -11.43 -10.69
N GLU A 223 0.74 -12.13 -9.66
CA GLU A 223 -0.14 -12.72 -8.68
C GLU A 223 -0.86 -11.65 -7.86
N LYS A 224 -2.08 -11.96 -7.43
CA LYS A 224 -2.90 -11.11 -6.58
C LYS A 224 -2.54 -11.41 -5.12
N LEU A 225 -1.64 -10.60 -4.56
CA LEU A 225 -1.12 -10.78 -3.20
C LEU A 225 -1.71 -9.79 -2.18
N TYR A 226 -2.62 -8.96 -2.62
CA TYR A 226 -3.32 -7.97 -1.82
C TYR A 226 -4.82 -8.02 -2.13
N TYR A 227 -5.66 -7.93 -1.11
CA TYR A 227 -7.12 -7.87 -1.24
C TYR A 227 -7.59 -6.48 -0.88
N PHE A 228 -8.08 -5.76 -1.88
CA PHE A 228 -8.59 -4.41 -1.72
C PHE A 228 -10.10 -4.46 -1.49
N ARG A 229 -10.54 -3.93 -0.34
CA ARG A 229 -11.96 -3.90 0.01
C ARG A 229 -12.65 -2.67 -0.55
N VAL A 230 -13.84 -2.90 -1.10
CA VAL A 230 -14.71 -1.83 -1.59
C VAL A 230 -15.92 -1.69 -0.67
N HIS A 231 -16.06 -0.52 -0.05
CA HIS A 231 -17.18 -0.19 0.82
C HIS A 231 -17.47 1.32 0.82
N LYS A 232 -18.66 1.72 1.30
CA LYS A 232 -19.17 3.10 1.19
C LYS A 232 -18.39 4.12 2.06
N SER A 233 -17.75 3.68 3.13
CA SER A 233 -17.07 4.56 4.09
C SER A 233 -15.58 4.78 3.81
N GLN A 234 -15.01 4.17 2.75
CA GLN A 234 -13.59 4.31 2.43
C GLN A 234 -13.19 5.75 2.04
N ALA A 235 -11.92 6.09 2.26
CA ALA A 235 -11.40 7.44 2.04
C ALA A 235 -11.57 7.92 0.59
N SER A 236 -11.33 7.06 -0.38
CA SER A 236 -11.48 7.38 -1.81
C SER A 236 -12.91 7.82 -2.18
N VAL A 237 -13.94 7.21 -1.57
CA VAL A 237 -15.34 7.62 -1.78
C VAL A 237 -15.62 8.99 -1.15
N LYS A 238 -15.10 9.24 0.05
CA LYS A 238 -15.27 10.53 0.74
C LYS A 238 -14.58 11.67 -0.03
N ASN A 239 -13.47 11.38 -0.68
CA ASN A 239 -12.66 12.36 -1.40
C ASN A 239 -13.23 12.74 -2.78
N LEU A 240 -14.16 11.96 -3.36
CA LEU A 240 -14.68 12.16 -4.72
C LEU A 240 -15.24 13.57 -4.99
N ASN A 241 -15.79 14.23 -3.96
CA ASN A 241 -16.39 15.54 -4.06
C ASN A 241 -15.56 16.66 -3.41
N ASP A 242 -14.30 16.40 -3.04
CA ASP A 242 -13.42 17.43 -2.45
C ASP A 242 -12.76 18.26 -3.57
N PRO A 243 -13.01 19.59 -3.67
CA PRO A 243 -12.38 20.44 -4.69
C PRO A 243 -10.85 20.45 -4.65
N LYS A 244 -10.24 20.13 -3.49
CA LYS A 244 -8.79 20.01 -3.36
C LYS A 244 -8.25 18.88 -4.20
N VAL A 245 -8.98 17.78 -4.30
CA VAL A 245 -8.58 16.59 -5.09
C VAL A 245 -8.46 16.94 -6.58
N GLU A 246 -9.40 17.69 -7.14
CA GLU A 246 -9.29 18.17 -8.52
C GLU A 246 -8.02 19.03 -8.74
N THR A 247 -7.70 19.87 -7.75
CA THR A 247 -6.49 20.71 -7.79
C THR A 247 -5.22 19.84 -7.69
N GLU A 248 -5.23 18.78 -6.91
CA GLU A 248 -4.12 17.83 -6.82
C GLU A 248 -3.83 17.18 -8.17
N TYR A 249 -4.86 16.66 -8.85
CA TYR A 249 -4.71 16.07 -10.18
C TYR A 249 -4.12 17.06 -11.20
N LYS A 250 -4.64 18.29 -11.26
CA LYS A 250 -4.12 19.34 -12.15
C LYS A 250 -2.66 19.71 -11.83
N THR A 251 -2.30 19.72 -10.56
CA THR A 251 -0.93 20.04 -10.12
C THR A 251 0.03 18.90 -10.48
N PHE A 252 -0.37 17.67 -10.24
CA PHE A 252 0.42 16.51 -10.57
C PHE A 252 0.57 16.34 -12.09
N GLU A 253 -0.47 16.57 -12.86
CA GLU A 253 -0.40 16.59 -14.32
C GLU A 253 0.66 17.56 -14.83
N LYS A 254 0.66 18.81 -14.35
CA LYS A 254 1.70 19.79 -14.69
C LYS A 254 3.12 19.32 -14.31
N TYR A 255 3.24 18.59 -13.20
CA TYR A 255 4.52 18.02 -12.78
C TYR A 255 4.99 16.90 -13.71
N LEU A 256 4.10 16.03 -14.18
CA LEU A 256 4.41 14.92 -15.09
C LEU A 256 4.90 15.41 -16.46
N TYR A 257 4.43 16.56 -16.93
CA TYR A 257 4.72 17.07 -18.29
C TYR A 257 5.81 18.17 -18.33
N LYS A 258 6.43 18.48 -17.20
CA LYS A 258 7.68 19.24 -17.12
C LYS A 258 8.89 18.35 -17.37
#